data_77a057979156af28d0f9096d91d14304
#
_entry.id   77a057979156af28d0f9096d91d14304
#
_cell.length_a   1.000
_cell.length_b   1.000
_cell.length_c   1.000
_cell.angle_alpha   90.00
_cell.angle_beta   90.00
_cell.angle_gamma   90.00
#
_symmetry.space_group_name_H-M   'P 1'
#
loop_
_entity.id
_entity.type
_entity.pdbx_description
1 polymer ?
#
loop_
_entity_poly.entity_id
_entity_poly.type
_entity_poly.pdbx_seq_one_letter_code
_entity_poly.pdbx_strand_id
1 'polypeptide(L)'
;MSFLRKTTLPASLILLALSPMAHAVQFDVRGGYNIGNHSYESRFKVSDSWKNGWWASMETDSNNGSPSMDDMTSSYNEMETNYTWHINDRFALVPGGVIHWSNSGTQFRPYIRLNYKVTDDLSSGIRYRLDHHNYDVEDNTGDTVHDNEHRIDLFLSYKISPDWNFMWQGTAYMHQDPDLQYNNGKRWATENAFTIKYRWNNYFSPYFEYDYLDEQSNYNGETGKPDSRIRLGVTFNL
;
A
#
# COMPACT_ATOMS: atom_id res chain seq x y z
N MET A 1 -2.66 18.66 -35.58
CA MET A 1 -2.09 17.32 -35.74
C MET A 1 -1.77 16.78 -34.36
N SER A 2 -2.67 15.95 -33.81
CA SER A 2 -2.59 15.40 -32.46
C SER A 2 -1.85 14.06 -32.53
N PHE A 3 -0.67 13.97 -31.94
CA PHE A 3 0.06 12.72 -31.78
C PHE A 3 -0.53 11.95 -30.59
N LEU A 4 -1.37 10.98 -30.87
CA LEU A 4 -1.75 9.92 -29.93
C LEU A 4 -0.49 9.11 -29.60
N ARG A 5 0.10 9.34 -28.41
CA ARG A 5 1.07 8.41 -27.84
C ARG A 5 0.34 7.15 -27.40
N LYS A 6 0.44 6.11 -28.21
CA LYS A 6 0.05 4.75 -27.82
C LYS A 6 1.06 4.27 -26.76
N THR A 7 0.64 4.24 -25.50
CA THR A 7 1.36 3.52 -24.45
C THR A 7 1.11 2.03 -24.67
N THR A 8 2.05 1.36 -25.31
CA THR A 8 2.08 -0.11 -25.36
C THR A 8 2.57 -0.61 -24.02
N LEU A 9 1.68 -1.21 -23.21
CA LEU A 9 2.08 -2.04 -22.07
C LEU A 9 3.04 -3.13 -22.59
N PRO A 10 4.20 -3.32 -21.97
CA PRO A 10 5.11 -4.37 -22.41
C PRO A 10 4.49 -5.74 -22.12
N ALA A 11 4.19 -6.46 -23.20
CA ALA A 11 3.65 -7.84 -23.17
C ALA A 11 4.58 -8.86 -22.44
N SER A 12 5.76 -8.44 -22.05
CA SER A 12 6.76 -9.25 -21.34
C SER A 12 6.42 -9.58 -19.87
N LEU A 13 5.45 -8.88 -19.27
CA LEU A 13 5.04 -9.14 -17.89
C LEU A 13 4.12 -10.37 -17.72
N ILE A 14 3.45 -10.80 -18.77
CA ILE A 14 2.50 -11.92 -18.74
C ILE A 14 3.23 -13.28 -18.73
N LEU A 15 4.48 -13.34 -19.15
CA LEU A 15 5.21 -14.62 -19.29
C LEU A 15 5.79 -15.17 -17.97
N LEU A 16 5.90 -14.37 -16.92
CA LEU A 16 6.41 -14.83 -15.61
C LEU A 16 5.38 -15.68 -14.83
N ALA A 17 4.11 -15.62 -15.18
CA ALA A 17 3.03 -16.33 -14.52
C ALA A 17 2.84 -17.80 -15.01
N LEU A 18 3.61 -18.27 -15.97
CA LEU A 18 3.39 -19.58 -16.63
C LEU A 18 4.40 -20.66 -16.25
N SER A 19 5.20 -20.48 -15.22
CA SER A 19 6.07 -21.57 -14.73
C SER A 19 5.25 -22.61 -13.97
N PRO A 20 5.38 -23.92 -14.25
CA PRO A 20 4.59 -25.00 -13.62
C PRO A 20 5.11 -25.38 -12.22
N MET A 21 5.48 -24.41 -11.39
CA MET A 21 5.72 -24.61 -9.98
C MET A 21 4.44 -24.25 -9.22
N ALA A 22 4.10 -25.03 -8.18
CA ALA A 22 2.92 -24.77 -7.35
C ALA A 22 3.07 -23.43 -6.61
N HIS A 23 2.76 -22.35 -7.30
CA HIS A 23 2.75 -20.99 -6.82
C HIS A 23 1.33 -20.62 -6.37
N ALA A 24 1.22 -19.80 -5.36
CA ALA A 24 -0.04 -19.23 -4.91
C ALA A 24 -0.18 -17.82 -5.48
N VAL A 25 -0.41 -17.73 -6.79
CA VAL A 25 -0.63 -16.44 -7.45
C VAL A 25 -1.92 -15.83 -6.92
N GLN A 26 -1.83 -14.60 -6.46
CA GLN A 26 -2.96 -13.86 -5.93
C GLN A 26 -3.17 -12.58 -6.73
N PHE A 27 -4.41 -12.32 -7.12
CA PHE A 27 -4.86 -11.06 -7.68
C PHE A 27 -5.72 -10.34 -6.64
N ASP A 28 -5.49 -9.06 -6.46
CA ASP A 28 -6.29 -8.20 -5.59
C ASP A 28 -6.76 -6.98 -6.38
N VAL A 29 -8.07 -6.78 -6.38
CA VAL A 29 -8.72 -5.64 -7.03
C VAL A 29 -9.50 -4.88 -5.97
N ARG A 30 -9.30 -3.58 -5.91
CA ARG A 30 -9.92 -2.72 -4.91
C ARG A 30 -10.38 -1.41 -5.52
N GLY A 31 -11.59 -0.99 -5.19
CA GLY A 31 -12.08 0.36 -5.40
C GLY A 31 -12.27 1.07 -4.06
N GLY A 32 -12.10 2.38 -4.04
CA GLY A 32 -12.23 3.19 -2.84
C GLY A 32 -12.82 4.56 -3.11
N TYR A 33 -13.27 5.19 -2.03
CA TYR A 33 -13.78 6.55 -2.02
C TYR A 33 -13.25 7.29 -0.80
N ASN A 34 -12.57 8.40 -1.05
CA ASN A 34 -12.06 9.31 -0.04
C ASN A 34 -13.16 10.32 0.31
N ILE A 35 -13.58 10.32 1.57
CA ILE A 35 -14.76 11.10 2.01
C ILE A 35 -14.45 12.59 2.05
N GLY A 36 -13.27 12.98 2.54
CA GLY A 36 -12.91 14.39 2.73
C GLY A 36 -12.62 15.11 1.42
N ASN A 37 -11.91 14.48 0.49
CA ASN A 37 -11.60 15.09 -0.79
C ASN A 37 -12.54 14.69 -1.94
N HIS A 38 -13.56 13.86 -1.65
CA HIS A 38 -14.58 13.42 -2.61
C HIS A 38 -14.00 12.77 -3.87
N SER A 39 -12.95 11.96 -3.72
CA SER A 39 -12.27 11.33 -4.85
C SER A 39 -12.37 9.82 -4.81
N TYR A 40 -12.36 9.22 -6.00
CA TYR A 40 -12.32 7.77 -6.16
C TYR A 40 -10.87 7.29 -6.32
N GLU A 41 -10.62 6.08 -5.90
CA GLU A 41 -9.37 5.37 -6.14
C GLU A 41 -9.65 3.94 -6.60
N SER A 42 -8.70 3.35 -7.31
CA SER A 42 -8.72 1.94 -7.64
C SER A 42 -7.32 1.36 -7.60
N ARG A 43 -7.22 0.09 -7.20
CA ARG A 43 -5.97 -0.63 -7.16
C ARG A 43 -6.11 -1.98 -7.83
N PHE A 44 -5.10 -2.34 -8.58
CA PHE A 44 -4.86 -3.70 -9.05
C PHE A 44 -3.50 -4.17 -8.57
N LYS A 45 -3.46 -5.32 -7.89
CA LYS A 45 -2.23 -5.92 -7.39
C LYS A 45 -2.17 -7.38 -7.79
N VAL A 46 -1.01 -7.81 -8.23
CA VAL A 46 -0.67 -9.22 -8.42
C VAL A 46 0.48 -9.57 -7.49
N SER A 47 0.40 -10.72 -6.84
CA SER A 47 1.48 -11.19 -5.96
C SER A 47 1.65 -12.70 -6.05
N ASP A 48 2.84 -13.16 -5.72
CA ASP A 48 3.18 -14.57 -5.66
C ASP A 48 4.08 -14.86 -4.46
N SER A 49 3.96 -16.06 -3.91
CA SER A 49 4.76 -16.52 -2.78
C SER A 49 5.36 -17.90 -3.07
N TRP A 50 6.67 -18.01 -2.81
CA TRP A 50 7.42 -19.25 -3.05
C TRP A 50 7.68 -19.99 -1.74
N LYS A 51 7.69 -21.32 -1.81
CA LYS A 51 7.94 -22.20 -0.64
C LYS A 51 9.29 -21.96 0.04
N ASN A 52 10.25 -21.37 -0.67
CA ASN A 52 11.55 -21.01 -0.13
C ASN A 52 11.56 -19.72 0.71
N GLY A 53 10.40 -19.10 0.93
CA GLY A 53 10.25 -17.90 1.75
C GLY A 53 10.25 -16.58 0.98
N TRP A 54 10.52 -16.57 -0.32
CA TRP A 54 10.40 -15.38 -1.16
C TRP A 54 8.93 -15.02 -1.43
N TRP A 55 8.67 -13.74 -1.53
CA TRP A 55 7.41 -13.17 -1.98
C TRP A 55 7.69 -11.94 -2.85
N ALA A 56 6.87 -11.74 -3.87
CA ALA A 56 6.93 -10.55 -4.70
C ALA A 56 5.54 -10.09 -5.12
N SER A 57 5.40 -8.79 -5.42
CA SER A 57 4.18 -8.23 -5.99
C SER A 57 4.45 -7.11 -6.96
N MET A 58 3.45 -6.85 -7.79
CA MET A 58 3.31 -5.63 -8.59
C MET A 58 1.95 -5.02 -8.33
N GLU A 59 1.91 -3.72 -8.22
CA GLU A 59 0.72 -2.95 -7.92
C GLU A 59 0.63 -1.73 -8.83
N THR A 60 -0.56 -1.41 -9.28
CA THR A 60 -0.89 -0.14 -9.91
C THR A 60 -2.08 0.46 -9.18
N ASP A 61 -1.98 1.73 -8.87
CA ASP A 61 -3.02 2.52 -8.25
C ASP A 61 -3.43 3.66 -9.19
N SER A 62 -4.71 3.97 -9.19
CA SER A 62 -5.27 5.07 -9.95
C SER A 62 -6.21 5.86 -9.06
N ASN A 63 -6.17 7.16 -9.17
CA ASN A 63 -7.09 8.06 -8.51
C ASN A 63 -7.63 9.10 -9.47
N ASN A 64 -8.67 9.78 -9.06
CA ASN A 64 -9.14 10.98 -9.72
C ASN A 64 -9.08 12.15 -8.73
N GLY A 65 -8.63 13.29 -9.20
CA GLY A 65 -8.65 14.53 -8.42
C GLY A 65 -10.06 15.17 -8.33
N SER A 66 -11.11 14.48 -8.79
CA SER A 66 -12.46 15.00 -8.90
C SER A 66 -13.50 13.97 -8.45
N PRO A 67 -14.75 14.38 -8.14
CA PRO A 67 -15.85 13.47 -7.81
C PRO A 67 -16.34 12.59 -8.98
N SER A 68 -15.78 12.73 -10.17
CA SER A 68 -16.17 11.96 -11.34
C SER A 68 -15.23 10.78 -11.58
N MET A 69 -15.77 9.59 -11.79
CA MET A 69 -14.97 8.41 -12.17
C MET A 69 -14.37 8.50 -13.58
N ASP A 70 -14.81 9.46 -14.40
CA ASP A 70 -14.36 9.63 -15.78
C ASP A 70 -12.90 10.13 -15.91
N ASP A 71 -12.37 10.72 -14.83
CA ASP A 71 -11.04 11.35 -14.78
C ASP A 71 -9.98 10.50 -14.10
N MET A 72 -10.18 9.18 -13.98
CA MET A 72 -9.23 8.27 -13.35
C MET A 72 -7.89 8.27 -14.10
N THR A 73 -6.82 8.61 -13.37
CA THR A 73 -5.45 8.61 -13.89
C THR A 73 -4.54 7.73 -13.03
N SER A 74 -3.43 7.25 -13.60
CA SER A 74 -2.44 6.50 -12.81
C SER A 74 -1.87 7.40 -11.73
N SER A 75 -1.99 6.97 -10.48
CA SER A 75 -1.40 7.64 -9.31
C SER A 75 0.04 7.19 -9.11
N TYR A 76 0.22 5.90 -8.93
CA TYR A 76 1.55 5.30 -8.78
C TYR A 76 1.57 3.84 -9.23
N ASN A 77 2.78 3.32 -9.31
CA ASN A 77 3.03 1.88 -9.48
C ASN A 77 4.09 1.44 -8.47
N GLU A 78 4.00 0.19 -8.02
CA GLU A 78 4.97 -0.39 -7.09
C GLU A 78 5.38 -1.79 -7.52
N MET A 79 6.65 -2.11 -7.25
CA MET A 79 7.16 -3.48 -7.21
C MET A 79 7.74 -3.73 -5.84
N GLU A 80 7.26 -4.77 -5.16
CA GLU A 80 7.74 -5.14 -3.84
C GLU A 80 8.28 -6.56 -3.85
N THR A 81 9.36 -6.79 -3.12
CA THR A 81 9.89 -8.13 -2.84
C THR A 81 10.38 -8.23 -1.41
N ASN A 82 10.22 -9.42 -0.83
CA ASN A 82 10.73 -9.71 0.49
C ASN A 82 11.08 -11.20 0.66
N TYR A 83 11.78 -11.47 1.74
CA TYR A 83 12.13 -12.83 2.15
C TYR A 83 11.69 -13.05 3.60
N THR A 84 10.93 -14.12 3.86
CA THR A 84 10.51 -14.51 5.20
C THR A 84 11.51 -15.48 5.80
N TRP A 85 12.21 -15.03 6.83
CA TRP A 85 13.13 -15.85 7.62
C TRP A 85 12.47 -16.24 8.94
N HIS A 86 12.07 -17.50 9.08
CA HIS A 86 11.55 -18.04 10.33
C HIS A 86 12.67 -18.22 11.34
N ILE A 87 12.66 -17.41 12.41
CA ILE A 87 13.62 -17.52 13.54
C ILE A 87 13.23 -18.72 14.41
N ASN A 88 11.91 -18.87 14.64
CA ASN A 88 11.30 -20.01 15.35
C ASN A 88 9.80 -20.07 14.99
N ASP A 89 9.03 -20.94 15.67
CA ASP A 89 7.59 -21.15 15.40
C ASP A 89 6.72 -19.91 15.65
N ARG A 90 7.23 -18.91 16.37
CA ARG A 90 6.49 -17.69 16.71
C ARG A 90 7.04 -16.43 16.05
N PHE A 91 8.31 -16.37 15.73
CA PHE A 91 8.95 -15.18 15.19
C PHE A 91 9.48 -15.39 13.78
N ALA A 92 9.19 -14.44 12.92
CA ALA A 92 9.77 -14.36 11.59
C ALA A 92 10.26 -12.94 11.29
N LEU A 93 11.47 -12.84 10.75
CA LEU A 93 12.05 -11.60 10.25
C LEU A 93 11.85 -11.52 8.74
N VAL A 94 11.41 -10.36 8.25
CA VAL A 94 11.07 -10.16 6.83
C VAL A 94 11.78 -8.91 6.31
N PRO A 95 13.04 -9.01 5.89
CA PRO A 95 13.68 -7.97 5.11
C PRO A 95 13.02 -7.88 3.73
N GLY A 96 12.88 -6.67 3.21
CA GLY A 96 12.29 -6.43 1.90
C GLY A 96 12.53 -5.02 1.39
N GLY A 97 11.96 -4.72 0.23
CA GLY A 97 12.03 -3.41 -0.37
C GLY A 97 10.97 -3.22 -1.43
N VAL A 98 10.63 -1.96 -1.64
CA VAL A 98 9.68 -1.51 -2.66
C VAL A 98 10.40 -0.54 -3.59
N ILE A 99 10.17 -0.69 -4.88
CA ILE A 99 10.41 0.35 -5.87
C ILE A 99 9.05 0.95 -6.20
N HIS A 100 8.92 2.24 -5.93
CA HIS A 100 7.70 3.00 -6.20
C HIS A 100 8.01 4.05 -7.25
N TRP A 101 7.10 4.26 -8.21
CA TRP A 101 7.24 5.33 -9.19
C TRP A 101 5.88 5.95 -9.50
N SER A 102 5.92 7.26 -9.67
CA SER A 102 4.77 8.10 -9.98
C SER A 102 5.19 9.21 -10.95
N ASN A 103 4.30 10.15 -11.20
CA ASN A 103 4.63 11.35 -11.98
C ASN A 103 5.66 12.27 -11.28
N SER A 104 5.76 12.19 -9.94
CA SER A 104 6.74 12.96 -9.17
C SER A 104 8.16 12.39 -9.27
N GLY A 105 8.30 11.11 -9.53
CA GLY A 105 9.59 10.44 -9.63
C GLY A 105 9.58 9.03 -9.05
N THR A 106 10.77 8.54 -8.70
CA THR A 106 10.98 7.19 -8.18
C THR A 106 11.40 7.25 -6.72
N GLN A 107 10.94 6.29 -5.93
CA GLN A 107 11.35 6.09 -4.56
C GLN A 107 11.86 4.66 -4.40
N PHE A 108 12.90 4.49 -3.59
CA PHE A 108 13.37 3.21 -3.13
C PHE A 108 13.07 3.07 -1.63
N ARG A 109 12.31 2.06 -1.25
CA ARG A 109 11.73 1.91 0.09
C ARG A 109 12.17 0.60 0.76
N PRO A 110 13.44 0.49 1.24
CA PRO A 110 13.88 -0.66 2.00
C PRO A 110 13.17 -0.74 3.34
N TYR A 111 12.91 -1.97 3.79
CA TYR A 111 12.28 -2.18 5.09
C TYR A 111 12.75 -3.47 5.77
N ILE A 112 12.50 -3.51 7.07
CA ILE A 112 12.57 -4.71 7.88
C ILE A 112 11.28 -4.85 8.70
N ARG A 113 10.70 -6.05 8.69
CA ARG A 113 9.49 -6.37 9.45
C ARG A 113 9.74 -7.55 10.37
N LEU A 114 9.31 -7.44 11.61
CA LEU A 114 9.24 -8.53 12.56
C LEU A 114 7.79 -8.97 12.71
N ASN A 115 7.50 -10.22 12.44
CA ASN A 115 6.20 -10.84 12.68
C ASN A 115 6.25 -11.69 13.95
N TYR A 116 5.17 -11.65 14.71
CA TYR A 116 4.99 -12.43 15.93
C TYR A 116 3.63 -13.15 15.93
N LYS A 117 3.66 -14.46 16.05
CA LYS A 117 2.49 -15.29 16.24
C LYS A 117 2.16 -15.34 17.72
N VAL A 118 1.14 -14.58 18.14
CA VAL A 118 0.69 -14.48 19.55
C VAL A 118 -0.02 -15.77 19.96
N THR A 119 -1.01 -16.18 19.13
CA THR A 119 -1.74 -17.46 19.25
C THR A 119 -1.91 -18.05 17.85
N ASP A 120 -2.65 -19.15 17.71
CA ASP A 120 -2.98 -19.73 16.39
C ASP A 120 -3.93 -18.82 15.58
N ASP A 121 -4.72 -17.98 16.25
CA ASP A 121 -5.68 -17.09 15.62
C ASP A 121 -5.26 -15.62 15.61
N LEU A 122 -4.24 -15.23 16.40
CA LEU A 122 -3.78 -13.86 16.54
C LEU A 122 -2.31 -13.73 16.17
N SER A 123 -2.03 -12.87 15.22
CA SER A 123 -0.67 -12.46 14.86
C SER A 123 -0.51 -10.95 14.89
N SER A 124 0.70 -10.51 15.15
CA SER A 124 1.09 -9.11 15.13
C SER A 124 2.40 -8.92 14.38
N GLY A 125 2.72 -7.68 14.06
CA GLY A 125 3.99 -7.35 13.44
C GLY A 125 4.30 -5.87 13.56
N ILE A 126 5.59 -5.57 13.42
CA ILE A 126 6.10 -4.19 13.32
C ILE A 126 7.03 -4.12 12.13
N ARG A 127 6.91 -3.07 11.32
CA ARG A 127 7.80 -2.77 10.20
C ARG A 127 8.36 -1.37 10.35
N TYR A 128 9.66 -1.24 10.15
CA TYR A 128 10.30 0.03 9.85
C TYR A 128 10.65 0.07 8.37
N ARG A 129 10.33 1.18 7.70
CA ARG A 129 10.61 1.45 6.30
C ARG A 129 11.20 2.83 6.15
N LEU A 130 12.20 2.96 5.31
CA LEU A 130 12.74 4.24 4.87
C LEU A 130 12.31 4.47 3.42
N ASP A 131 11.58 5.54 3.17
CA ASP A 131 11.17 5.94 1.83
C ASP A 131 12.19 6.97 1.32
N HIS A 132 13.16 6.48 0.53
CA HIS A 132 14.19 7.31 -0.08
C HIS A 132 13.68 7.83 -1.42
N HIS A 133 13.52 9.16 -1.52
CA HIS A 133 13.06 9.83 -2.72
C HIS A 133 14.24 10.11 -3.65
N ASN A 134 14.07 9.84 -4.95
CA ASN A 134 15.04 10.19 -5.99
C ASN A 134 14.63 11.48 -6.71
N TYR A 135 14.05 12.43 -5.96
CA TYR A 135 13.63 13.75 -6.43
C TYR A 135 13.53 14.69 -5.24
N ASP A 136 13.61 15.97 -5.55
CA ASP A 136 13.46 17.01 -4.57
C ASP A 136 11.99 17.45 -4.48
N VAL A 137 11.62 18.01 -3.34
CA VAL A 137 10.30 18.56 -3.05
C VAL A 137 10.45 20.01 -2.61
N GLU A 138 9.39 20.79 -2.74
CA GLU A 138 9.32 22.15 -2.22
C GLU A 138 8.82 22.11 -0.78
N ASP A 139 9.54 22.75 0.14
CA ASP A 139 9.13 22.85 1.53
C ASP A 139 8.11 23.98 1.76
N ASN A 140 7.70 24.19 3.01
CA ASN A 140 6.71 25.21 3.36
C ASN A 140 7.25 26.65 3.23
N THR A 141 8.55 26.84 3.03
CA THR A 141 9.19 28.15 2.81
C THR A 141 9.38 28.47 1.34
N GLY A 142 9.14 27.48 0.45
CA GLY A 142 9.35 27.56 -0.98
C GLY A 142 10.74 27.15 -1.42
N ASP A 143 11.55 26.60 -0.51
CA ASP A 143 12.88 26.09 -0.83
C ASP A 143 12.79 24.65 -1.33
N THR A 144 13.64 24.30 -2.30
CA THR A 144 13.75 22.95 -2.82
C THR A 144 14.65 22.11 -1.91
N VAL A 145 14.10 21.05 -1.32
CA VAL A 145 14.79 20.19 -0.37
C VAL A 145 14.72 18.74 -0.81
N HIS A 146 15.74 17.97 -0.42
CA HIS A 146 15.74 16.53 -0.60
C HIS A 146 15.26 15.85 0.68
N ASP A 147 14.09 15.21 0.62
CA ASP A 147 13.51 14.54 1.78
C ASP A 147 13.59 13.03 1.66
N ASN A 148 13.69 12.39 2.82
CA ASN A 148 13.38 10.98 3.02
C ASN A 148 12.26 10.89 4.07
N GLU A 149 11.41 9.88 3.93
CA GLU A 149 10.35 9.66 4.88
C GLU A 149 10.63 8.40 5.71
N HIS A 150 10.54 8.52 7.02
CA HIS A 150 10.55 7.39 7.93
C HIS A 150 9.13 6.88 8.12
N ARG A 151 8.94 5.58 8.02
CA ARG A 151 7.64 4.95 8.23
C ARG A 151 7.73 3.82 9.23
N ILE A 152 6.79 3.78 10.17
CA ILE A 152 6.59 2.66 11.10
C ILE A 152 5.18 2.14 10.89
N ASP A 153 5.06 0.84 10.66
CA ASP A 153 3.76 0.16 10.59
C ASP A 153 3.63 -0.84 11.73
N LEU A 154 2.47 -0.86 12.35
CA LEU A 154 2.01 -1.91 13.26
C LEU A 154 0.93 -2.73 12.58
N PHE A 155 1.00 -4.03 12.70
CA PHE A 155 0.04 -4.96 12.10
C PHE A 155 -0.59 -5.83 13.17
N LEU A 156 -1.88 -6.05 13.06
CA LEU A 156 -2.63 -7.04 13.80
C LEU A 156 -3.50 -7.82 12.83
N SER A 157 -3.51 -9.14 12.94
CA SER A 157 -4.42 -10.00 12.20
C SER A 157 -5.06 -10.99 13.17
N TYR A 158 -6.39 -11.00 13.19
CA TYR A 158 -7.18 -11.88 14.06
C TYR A 158 -8.17 -12.69 13.25
N LYS A 159 -8.03 -14.00 13.35
CA LYS A 159 -8.93 -14.98 12.74
C LYS A 159 -10.16 -15.15 13.62
N ILE A 160 -11.24 -14.45 13.28
CA ILE A 160 -12.50 -14.46 14.03
C ILE A 160 -13.15 -15.83 13.93
N SER A 161 -13.08 -16.44 12.74
CA SER A 161 -13.58 -17.78 12.44
C SER A 161 -12.80 -18.38 11.27
N PRO A 162 -13.05 -19.64 10.85
CA PRO A 162 -12.40 -20.20 9.68
C PRO A 162 -12.55 -19.36 8.40
N ASP A 163 -13.62 -18.57 8.29
CA ASP A 163 -13.95 -17.82 7.07
C ASP A 163 -13.83 -16.29 7.25
N TRP A 164 -13.73 -15.78 8.49
CA TRP A 164 -13.65 -14.37 8.76
C TRP A 164 -12.31 -14.00 9.37
N ASN A 165 -11.64 -13.00 8.78
CA ASN A 165 -10.42 -12.42 9.29
C ASN A 165 -10.56 -10.90 9.45
N PHE A 166 -10.14 -10.41 10.61
CA PHE A 166 -9.99 -8.98 10.88
C PHE A 166 -8.51 -8.61 10.80
N MET A 167 -8.20 -7.50 10.16
CA MET A 167 -6.85 -6.95 10.10
C MET A 167 -6.90 -5.48 10.49
N TRP A 168 -5.90 -5.05 11.22
CA TRP A 168 -5.62 -3.65 11.48
C TRP A 168 -4.18 -3.36 11.13
N GLN A 169 -3.98 -2.21 10.46
CA GLN A 169 -2.68 -1.64 10.24
C GLN A 169 -2.70 -0.20 10.73
N GLY A 170 -1.84 0.11 11.70
CA GLY A 170 -1.54 1.48 12.10
C GLY A 170 -0.22 1.90 11.48
N THR A 171 -0.19 3.04 10.82
CA THR A 171 1.00 3.58 10.14
C THR A 171 1.30 4.96 10.69
N ALA A 172 2.58 5.23 10.96
CA ALA A 172 3.10 6.56 11.24
C ALA A 172 4.16 6.92 10.21
N TYR A 173 4.03 8.10 9.64
CA TYR A 173 4.96 8.70 8.68
C TYR A 173 5.67 9.89 9.33
N MET A 174 6.92 10.14 8.97
CA MET A 174 7.67 11.28 9.45
C MET A 174 8.68 11.73 8.39
N HIS A 175 8.58 12.98 7.94
CA HIS A 175 9.60 13.61 7.10
C HIS A 175 10.95 13.66 7.82
N GLN A 176 12.04 13.41 7.11
CA GLN A 176 13.39 13.60 7.63
C GLN A 176 13.71 15.09 7.73
N ASP A 177 13.27 15.86 6.74
CA ASP A 177 13.44 17.31 6.74
C ASP A 177 12.51 17.95 7.79
N PRO A 178 13.01 18.84 8.67
CA PRO A 178 12.21 19.48 9.72
C PRO A 178 11.22 20.51 9.20
N ASP A 179 11.45 21.08 8.01
CA ASP A 179 10.65 22.16 7.42
C ASP A 179 9.52 21.64 6.53
N LEU A 180 9.51 20.31 6.26
CA LEU A 180 8.40 19.66 5.58
C LEU A 180 7.28 19.29 6.56
N GLN A 181 6.05 19.51 6.11
CA GLN A 181 4.84 19.21 6.88
C GLN A 181 3.81 18.50 5.99
N TYR A 182 3.11 17.55 6.61
CA TYR A 182 1.90 16.96 6.03
C TYR A 182 0.74 17.96 6.08
N ASN A 183 -0.36 17.63 5.41
CA ASN A 183 -1.55 18.48 5.37
C ASN A 183 -2.18 18.75 6.76
N ASN A 184 -1.81 17.98 7.78
CA ASN A 184 -2.18 18.22 9.17
C ASN A 184 -1.33 19.32 9.85
N GLY A 185 -0.41 19.96 9.13
CA GLY A 185 0.50 20.99 9.63
C GLY A 185 1.61 20.47 10.55
N LYS A 186 1.87 19.16 10.56
CA LYS A 186 2.89 18.52 11.38
C LYS A 186 3.91 17.82 10.50
N ARG A 187 5.12 17.64 11.02
CA ARG A 187 6.18 16.83 10.40
C ARG A 187 5.86 15.32 10.37
N TRP A 188 4.82 14.89 11.02
CA TRP A 188 4.38 13.49 11.08
C TRP A 188 2.88 13.36 10.81
N ALA A 189 2.49 12.22 10.27
CA ALA A 189 1.11 11.86 9.99
C ALA A 189 0.84 10.40 10.37
N THR A 190 -0.41 10.06 10.62
CA THR A 190 -0.82 8.69 10.92
C THR A 190 -1.99 8.24 10.06
N GLU A 191 -2.02 6.94 9.80
CA GLU A 191 -3.13 6.27 9.13
C GLU A 191 -3.49 5.00 9.91
N ASN A 192 -4.79 4.71 10.02
CA ASN A 192 -5.29 3.47 10.61
C ASN A 192 -6.24 2.81 9.61
N ALA A 193 -5.87 1.64 9.13
CA ALA A 193 -6.66 0.82 8.23
C ALA A 193 -7.27 -0.37 8.98
N PHE A 194 -8.58 -0.54 8.87
CA PHE A 194 -9.36 -1.62 9.47
C PHE A 194 -10.00 -2.43 8.36
N THR A 195 -9.58 -3.67 8.19
CA THR A 195 -10.08 -4.55 7.13
C THR A 195 -10.82 -5.74 7.73
N ILE A 196 -11.98 -6.04 7.19
CA ILE A 196 -12.68 -7.31 7.43
C ILE A 196 -12.77 -8.06 6.12
N LYS A 197 -12.23 -9.30 6.12
CA LYS A 197 -12.14 -10.15 4.94
C LYS A 197 -12.93 -11.42 5.17
N TYR A 198 -13.76 -11.79 4.18
CA TYR A 198 -14.53 -13.00 4.18
C TYR A 198 -14.00 -14.00 3.15
N ARG A 199 -13.68 -15.20 3.55
CA ARG A 199 -13.32 -16.29 2.65
C ARG A 199 -14.58 -16.97 2.13
N TRP A 200 -15.07 -16.52 0.98
CA TRP A 200 -16.23 -17.15 0.33
C TRP A 200 -15.93 -18.59 -0.08
N ASN A 201 -14.73 -18.82 -0.63
CA ASN A 201 -14.18 -20.12 -0.97
C ASN A 201 -12.65 -20.03 -1.08
N ASN A 202 -12.01 -21.09 -1.55
CA ASN A 202 -10.54 -21.10 -1.67
C ASN A 202 -9.99 -20.13 -2.71
N TYR A 203 -10.79 -19.70 -3.67
CA TYR A 203 -10.38 -18.85 -4.79
C TYR A 203 -10.81 -17.39 -4.64
N PHE A 204 -11.84 -17.11 -3.83
CA PHE A 204 -12.50 -15.82 -3.81
C PHE A 204 -12.70 -15.33 -2.39
N SER A 205 -12.17 -14.13 -2.07
CA SER A 205 -12.26 -13.54 -0.75
C SER A 205 -12.54 -12.04 -0.86
N PRO A 206 -13.82 -11.62 -0.77
CA PRO A 206 -14.17 -10.20 -0.69
C PRO A 206 -13.76 -9.61 0.64
N TYR A 207 -13.53 -8.31 0.66
CA TYR A 207 -13.24 -7.56 1.88
C TYR A 207 -13.79 -6.14 1.83
N PHE A 208 -13.99 -5.59 3.02
CA PHE A 208 -14.26 -4.19 3.29
C PHE A 208 -13.09 -3.63 4.09
N GLU A 209 -12.70 -2.39 3.78
CA GLU A 209 -11.66 -1.66 4.49
C GLU A 209 -12.13 -0.25 4.77
N TYR A 210 -11.90 0.21 5.99
CA TYR A 210 -12.10 1.58 6.42
C TYR A 210 -10.77 2.13 6.92
N ASP A 211 -10.38 3.28 6.38
CA ASP A 211 -9.17 3.98 6.80
C ASP A 211 -9.53 5.30 7.47
N TYR A 212 -8.80 5.59 8.52
CA TYR A 212 -8.79 6.89 9.18
C TYR A 212 -7.39 7.51 9.00
N LEU A 213 -7.35 8.69 8.41
CA LEU A 213 -6.13 9.46 8.14
C LEU A 213 -6.17 10.72 9.01
N ASP A 214 -5.11 11.03 9.74
CA ASP A 214 -5.02 12.26 10.53
C ASP A 214 -4.66 13.49 9.69
N GLU A 215 -4.43 13.30 8.40
CA GLU A 215 -4.27 14.36 7.42
C GLU A 215 -5.34 14.29 6.35
N GLN A 216 -5.84 15.43 5.95
CA GLN A 216 -6.77 15.56 4.84
C GLN A 216 -6.01 15.98 3.58
N SER A 217 -6.23 15.29 2.47
CA SER A 217 -5.89 15.83 1.16
C SER A 217 -6.78 17.04 0.85
N ASN A 218 -6.16 18.14 0.42
CA ASN A 218 -6.80 19.45 0.21
C ASN A 218 -8.02 19.40 -0.73
N TYR A 219 -9.21 19.21 -0.17
CA TYR A 219 -10.45 19.59 -0.85
C TYR A 219 -10.93 20.93 -0.28
N ASN A 220 -11.22 21.90 -1.14
CA ASN A 220 -11.61 23.28 -0.77
C ASN A 220 -10.56 24.08 0.04
N GLY A 221 -9.28 23.70 0.03
CA GLY A 221 -8.23 24.43 0.75
C GLY A 221 -8.27 24.29 2.27
N GLU A 222 -9.05 23.35 2.81
CA GLU A 222 -9.06 23.04 4.23
C GLU A 222 -7.92 22.09 4.57
N THR A 223 -6.99 22.54 5.39
CA THR A 223 -5.86 21.76 5.90
C THR A 223 -6.07 21.37 7.37
N GLY A 224 -5.39 20.32 7.81
CA GLY A 224 -5.33 19.96 9.23
C GLY A 224 -6.54 19.19 9.76
N LYS A 225 -7.48 18.78 8.92
CA LYS A 225 -8.60 17.91 9.32
C LYS A 225 -8.29 16.45 9.01
N PRO A 226 -8.77 15.52 9.86
CA PRO A 226 -8.70 14.10 9.53
C PRO A 226 -9.62 13.77 8.36
N ASP A 227 -9.24 12.75 7.60
CA ASP A 227 -10.04 12.19 6.51
C ASP A 227 -10.37 10.72 6.78
N SER A 228 -11.32 10.21 6.01
CA SER A 228 -11.71 8.81 6.04
C SER A 228 -11.86 8.29 4.63
N ARG A 229 -11.50 7.02 4.47
CA ARG A 229 -11.55 6.34 3.19
C ARG A 229 -12.28 5.00 3.33
N ILE A 230 -13.19 4.74 2.43
CA ILE A 230 -13.94 3.48 2.38
C ILE A 230 -13.50 2.72 1.15
N ARG A 231 -13.16 1.43 1.33
CA ARG A 231 -12.67 0.57 0.26
C ARG A 231 -13.41 -0.75 0.23
N LEU A 232 -13.72 -1.21 -0.96
CA LEU A 232 -14.23 -2.54 -1.25
C LEU A 232 -13.26 -3.25 -2.19
N GLY A 233 -12.92 -4.46 -1.85
CA GLY A 233 -12.00 -5.22 -2.67
C GLY A 233 -12.30 -6.71 -2.68
N VAL A 234 -11.60 -7.39 -3.56
CA VAL A 234 -11.66 -8.84 -3.68
C VAL A 234 -10.27 -9.39 -3.99
N THR A 235 -9.94 -10.47 -3.32
CA THR A 235 -8.74 -11.24 -3.57
C THR A 235 -9.11 -12.56 -4.27
N PHE A 236 -8.43 -12.84 -5.37
CA PHE A 236 -8.51 -14.11 -6.09
C PHE A 236 -7.21 -14.89 -5.87
N ASN A 237 -7.30 -16.15 -5.49
CA ASN A 237 -6.17 -17.08 -5.35
C ASN A 237 -6.25 -18.14 -6.47
N LEU A 238 -5.14 -18.38 -7.17
CA LEU A 238 -5.03 -19.34 -8.28
C LEU A 238 -4.10 -20.49 -7.92
#